data_f36213ed519a74c55e53cc4a812a9220
#
_entry.id   f36213ed519a74c55e53cc4a812a9220
#
_cell.length_a   1.000
_cell.length_b   1.000
_cell.length_c   1.000
_cell.angle_alpha   90.00
_cell.angle_beta   90.00
_cell.angle_gamma   90.00
#
_symmetry.space_group_name_H-M   'P 1'
#
loop_
_entity.id
_entity.type
_entity.pdbx_description
1 polymer ?
#
loop_
_entity_poly.entity_id
_entity_poly.type
_entity_poly.pdbx_seq_one_letter_code
_entity_poly.pdbx_strand_id
1 'polypeptide(L)'
;MPTGPAVAKPLSGEERIARLPHRVRGALRRAAPALVLYATARLVGLAVAAAVASRAHRPLWITLGDSWDSKWYTGIAQHGYGTTIAGRTPGFTYNDMAFFPLYPALQRTLATLIPLHMTVTGLVAAWLSAFAAAWGIYAVGESLHGRRTGIVLALLWGILPHAVVETMAYSESLMTALSAWSLYAVLTRRWLWAGALALLAGLTRPNAVAVAMAVLCAAGLALRRSRRDRRDWRIWASAALAPLGWLGYLSWVGSRSGGPLGYFKIQQGWGSRFDFGVSELRFLKGVFTDRDTPPHLAYYMGAAVVFAGLAALVLLVLDRPPLPVLVYSIVLVAIAIGGSKFYACKPRFLLPAFPLMLPAAIALARARPRTTAVLLPAIAVVSAAYGAYSLFYADTAP
;
A
#
# COMPACT_ATOMS: atom_id res chain seq x y z
N MET A 1 20.75 53.95 7.43
CA MET A 1 20.91 52.51 7.61
C MET A 1 19.54 51.88 7.35
N PRO A 2 19.33 51.05 6.32
CA PRO A 2 18.06 50.35 6.10
C PRO A 2 18.01 49.12 6.99
N THR A 3 16.95 49.03 7.80
CA THR A 3 16.62 47.87 8.60
C THR A 3 16.25 46.69 7.69
N GLY A 4 17.02 45.58 7.77
CA GLY A 4 16.79 44.40 6.99
C GLY A 4 15.42 43.77 7.28
N PRO A 5 14.86 42.96 6.36
CA PRO A 5 13.56 42.32 6.54
C PRO A 5 13.58 41.37 7.72
N ALA A 6 12.63 41.56 8.65
CA ALA A 6 12.43 40.70 9.80
C ALA A 6 12.13 39.25 9.33
N VAL A 7 13.00 38.31 9.67
CA VAL A 7 12.79 36.88 9.44
C VAL A 7 11.57 36.44 10.24
N ALA A 8 10.51 36.10 9.57
CA ALA A 8 9.28 35.63 10.18
C ALA A 8 9.55 34.34 10.99
N LYS A 9 9.23 34.41 12.30
CA LYS A 9 9.35 33.26 13.22
C LYS A 9 8.51 32.08 12.72
N PRO A 10 9.05 30.87 12.67
CA PRO A 10 8.27 29.71 12.22
C PRO A 10 7.07 29.50 13.15
N LEU A 11 5.88 29.36 12.55
CA LEU A 11 4.62 29.14 13.28
C LEU A 11 4.68 27.87 14.10
N SER A 12 4.17 27.91 15.35
CA SER A 12 3.97 26.73 16.18
C SER A 12 2.99 25.72 15.54
N GLY A 13 3.06 24.45 15.92
CA GLY A 13 2.14 23.43 15.39
C GLY A 13 0.67 23.78 15.59
N GLU A 14 0.31 24.43 16.72
CA GLU A 14 -1.05 24.90 17.02
C GLU A 14 -1.50 26.02 16.10
N GLU A 15 -0.63 27.00 15.79
CA GLU A 15 -0.94 28.09 14.87
C GLU A 15 -1.12 27.62 13.42
N ARG A 16 -0.38 26.58 12.99
CA ARG A 16 -0.58 25.94 11.67
C ARG A 16 -1.93 25.22 11.58
N ILE A 17 -2.33 24.51 12.64
CA ILE A 17 -3.63 23.84 12.71
C ILE A 17 -4.78 24.85 12.78
N ALA A 18 -4.59 26.01 13.43
CA ALA A 18 -5.59 27.08 13.50
C ALA A 18 -5.95 27.71 12.14
N ARG A 19 -5.03 27.66 11.17
CA ARG A 19 -5.26 28.19 9.81
C ARG A 19 -5.99 27.23 8.86
N LEU A 20 -6.21 25.95 9.25
CA LEU A 20 -6.96 25.01 8.45
C LEU A 20 -8.45 25.34 8.45
N PRO A 21 -9.16 25.15 7.31
CA PRO A 21 -10.61 25.28 7.25
C PRO A 21 -11.27 24.45 8.36
N HIS A 22 -12.29 24.99 9.03
CA HIS A 22 -12.94 24.34 10.17
C HIS A 22 -13.32 22.87 9.94
N ARG A 23 -13.74 22.53 8.71
CA ARG A 23 -14.09 21.14 8.32
C ARG A 23 -12.87 20.19 8.33
N VAL A 24 -11.72 20.65 7.83
CA VAL A 24 -10.49 19.85 7.79
C VAL A 24 -9.93 19.65 9.21
N ARG A 25 -9.95 20.72 10.03
CA ARG A 25 -9.54 20.66 11.42
C ARG A 25 -10.40 19.69 12.25
N GLY A 26 -11.72 19.70 12.03
CA GLY A 26 -12.63 18.75 12.67
C GLY A 26 -12.38 17.29 12.23
N ALA A 27 -12.13 17.05 10.93
CA ALA A 27 -11.79 15.72 10.43
C ALA A 27 -10.47 15.21 10.99
N LEU A 28 -9.43 16.06 11.02
CA LEU A 28 -8.12 15.70 11.58
C LEU A 28 -8.21 15.37 13.09
N ARG A 29 -8.96 16.16 13.87
CA ARG A 29 -9.19 15.88 15.29
C ARG A 29 -9.89 14.54 15.52
N ARG A 30 -10.83 14.16 14.65
CA ARG A 30 -11.49 12.84 14.74
C ARG A 30 -10.53 11.70 14.39
N ALA A 31 -9.66 11.88 13.40
CA ALA A 31 -8.68 10.89 12.97
C ALA A 31 -7.44 10.82 13.91
N ALA A 32 -7.16 11.86 14.69
CA ALA A 32 -5.95 11.96 15.52
C ALA A 32 -5.65 10.71 16.36
N PRO A 33 -6.61 10.07 17.06
CA PRO A 33 -6.33 8.85 17.81
C PRO A 33 -5.85 7.70 16.92
N ALA A 34 -6.41 7.55 15.72
CA ALA A 34 -5.97 6.52 14.78
C ALA A 34 -4.54 6.79 14.30
N LEU A 35 -4.24 8.04 13.95
CA LEU A 35 -2.91 8.44 13.49
C LEU A 35 -1.85 8.33 14.58
N VAL A 36 -2.18 8.69 15.82
CA VAL A 36 -1.26 8.55 16.98
C VAL A 36 -0.97 7.07 17.25
N LEU A 37 -1.98 6.21 17.29
CA LEU A 37 -1.78 4.77 17.50
C LEU A 37 -0.98 4.13 16.36
N TYR A 38 -1.28 4.50 15.12
CA TYR A 38 -0.51 4.08 13.96
C TYR A 38 0.96 4.53 14.06
N ALA A 39 1.21 5.80 14.36
CA ALA A 39 2.56 6.34 14.53
C ALA A 39 3.33 5.61 15.64
N THR A 40 2.68 5.39 16.81
CA THR A 40 3.28 4.64 17.91
C THR A 40 3.67 3.22 17.48
N ALA A 41 2.79 2.51 16.80
CA ALA A 41 3.08 1.17 16.29
C ALA A 41 4.28 1.17 15.31
N ARG A 42 4.35 2.16 14.41
CA ARG A 42 5.49 2.29 13.47
C ARG A 42 6.79 2.65 14.17
N LEU A 43 6.74 3.55 15.15
CA LEU A 43 7.92 3.91 15.95
C LEU A 43 8.46 2.72 16.76
N VAL A 44 7.58 1.92 17.36
CA VAL A 44 7.98 0.66 18.02
C VAL A 44 8.63 -0.29 17.04
N GLY A 45 8.03 -0.50 15.86
CA GLY A 45 8.62 -1.34 14.81
C GLY A 45 10.00 -0.85 14.36
N LEU A 46 10.16 0.47 14.17
CA LEU A 46 11.44 1.08 13.84
C LEU A 46 12.48 0.94 14.95
N ALA A 47 12.09 1.11 16.21
CA ALA A 47 12.99 0.94 17.36
C ALA A 47 13.52 -0.50 17.44
N VAL A 48 12.64 -1.50 17.24
CA VAL A 48 13.05 -2.93 17.17
C VAL A 48 13.97 -3.16 15.98
N ALA A 49 13.63 -2.65 14.80
CA ALA A 49 14.48 -2.78 13.61
C ALA A 49 15.84 -2.09 13.81
N ALA A 50 15.90 -0.93 14.47
CA ALA A 50 17.14 -0.23 14.78
C ALA A 50 18.03 -1.03 15.74
N ALA A 51 17.44 -1.63 16.77
CA ALA A 51 18.16 -2.49 17.73
C ALA A 51 18.73 -3.75 17.04
N VAL A 52 18.02 -4.33 16.08
CA VAL A 52 18.52 -5.46 15.30
C VAL A 52 19.58 -5.01 14.29
N ALA A 53 19.39 -3.87 13.62
CA ALA A 53 20.32 -3.28 12.68
C ALA A 53 21.71 -3.05 13.30
N SER A 54 21.72 -2.51 14.54
CA SER A 54 22.98 -2.28 15.27
C SER A 54 23.74 -3.58 15.56
N ARG A 55 23.03 -4.68 15.87
CA ARG A 55 23.63 -6.01 16.07
C ARG A 55 24.08 -6.66 14.77
N ALA A 56 23.34 -6.42 13.68
CA ALA A 56 23.68 -6.93 12.35
C ALA A 56 24.76 -6.09 11.64
N HIS A 57 25.24 -5.00 12.26
CA HIS A 57 26.18 -4.04 11.66
C HIS A 57 25.74 -3.51 10.29
N ARG A 58 24.42 -3.34 10.09
CA ARG A 58 23.83 -2.82 8.85
C ARG A 58 23.09 -1.50 9.14
N PRO A 59 23.39 -0.40 8.42
CA PRO A 59 22.70 0.88 8.61
C PRO A 59 21.21 0.75 8.27
N LEU A 60 20.33 1.03 9.25
CA LEU A 60 18.89 0.88 9.10
C LEU A 60 18.35 1.72 7.93
N TRP A 61 18.78 2.98 7.82
CA TRP A 61 18.28 3.90 6.77
C TRP A 61 18.62 3.42 5.36
N ILE A 62 19.78 2.77 5.15
CA ILE A 62 20.15 2.13 3.88
C ILE A 62 19.27 0.92 3.62
N THR A 63 19.07 0.07 4.64
CA THR A 63 18.22 -1.11 4.51
C THR A 63 16.78 -0.74 4.14
N LEU A 64 16.23 0.32 4.74
CA LEU A 64 14.87 0.78 4.45
C LEU A 64 14.75 1.55 3.12
N GLY A 65 15.76 2.33 2.76
CA GLY A 65 15.67 3.29 1.67
C GLY A 65 16.44 2.93 0.40
N ASP A 66 17.37 1.96 0.46
CA ASP A 66 18.22 1.57 -0.67
C ASP A 66 18.44 0.05 -0.75
N SER A 67 17.39 -0.73 -0.55
CA SER A 67 17.40 -2.18 -0.69
C SER A 67 16.23 -2.66 -1.52
N TRP A 68 16.40 -3.76 -2.26
CA TRP A 68 15.39 -4.39 -3.11
C TRP A 68 14.68 -3.39 -4.06
N ASP A 69 13.36 -3.23 -3.94
CA ASP A 69 12.56 -2.34 -4.81
C ASP A 69 12.94 -0.86 -4.67
N SER A 70 13.41 -0.43 -3.49
CA SER A 70 13.83 0.95 -3.25
C SER A 70 14.94 1.39 -4.22
N LYS A 71 15.88 0.50 -4.56
CA LYS A 71 16.97 0.78 -5.51
C LYS A 71 16.44 1.14 -6.90
N TRP A 72 15.41 0.42 -7.34
CA TRP A 72 14.79 0.67 -8.63
C TRP A 72 14.05 2.00 -8.66
N TYR A 73 13.28 2.30 -7.61
CA TYR A 73 12.60 3.60 -7.50
C TYR A 73 13.58 4.75 -7.42
N THR A 74 14.64 4.61 -6.63
CA THR A 74 15.70 5.63 -6.53
C THR A 74 16.45 5.80 -7.87
N GLY A 75 16.77 4.72 -8.56
CA GLY A 75 17.40 4.74 -9.88
C GLY A 75 16.52 5.47 -10.92
N ILE A 76 15.24 5.14 -10.99
CA ILE A 76 14.28 5.81 -11.89
C ILE A 76 14.13 7.29 -11.52
N ALA A 77 14.08 7.64 -10.23
CA ALA A 77 13.98 9.01 -9.79
C ALA A 77 15.21 9.85 -10.18
N GLN A 78 16.40 9.26 -10.16
CA GLN A 78 17.68 9.94 -10.51
C GLN A 78 17.91 10.02 -12.02
N HIS A 79 17.75 8.91 -12.71
CA HIS A 79 18.22 8.75 -14.10
C HIS A 79 17.10 8.57 -15.13
N GLY A 80 15.85 8.34 -14.68
CA GLY A 80 14.74 7.94 -15.55
C GLY A 80 14.78 6.44 -15.88
N TYR A 81 13.92 6.04 -16.81
CA TYR A 81 13.83 4.66 -17.27
C TYR A 81 14.90 4.31 -18.30
N GLY A 82 15.32 3.04 -18.35
CA GLY A 82 16.26 2.49 -19.32
C GLY A 82 17.25 1.49 -18.73
N THR A 83 17.17 1.22 -17.41
CA THR A 83 18.05 0.28 -16.75
C THR A 83 17.58 -1.16 -16.96
N THR A 84 18.47 -2.00 -17.48
CA THR A 84 18.26 -3.43 -17.64
C THR A 84 19.46 -4.18 -17.09
N ILE A 85 19.22 -5.16 -16.22
CA ILE A 85 20.26 -5.95 -15.57
C ILE A 85 19.99 -7.44 -15.82
N ALA A 86 21.02 -8.20 -16.21
CA ALA A 86 20.93 -9.65 -16.27
C ALA A 86 20.67 -10.23 -14.87
N GLY A 87 19.71 -11.14 -14.77
CA GLY A 87 19.41 -11.81 -13.51
C GLY A 87 20.51 -12.78 -13.10
N ARG A 88 20.62 -13.05 -11.81
CA ARG A 88 21.57 -14.06 -11.28
C ARG A 88 21.26 -15.48 -11.80
N THR A 89 19.99 -15.75 -12.07
CA THR A 89 19.56 -17.02 -12.68
C THR A 89 19.52 -16.84 -14.21
N PRO A 90 20.14 -17.73 -15.00
CA PRO A 90 20.08 -17.69 -16.46
C PRO A 90 18.62 -17.61 -16.96
N GLY A 91 18.39 -16.78 -17.97
CA GLY A 91 17.05 -16.55 -18.53
C GLY A 91 16.20 -15.48 -17.85
N PHE A 92 16.69 -14.88 -16.74
CA PHE A 92 16.01 -13.73 -16.12
C PHE A 92 16.67 -12.42 -16.53
N THR A 93 15.84 -11.41 -16.75
CA THR A 93 16.27 -10.05 -17.10
C THR A 93 15.43 -9.05 -16.31
N TYR A 94 16.07 -8.28 -15.45
CA TYR A 94 15.42 -7.28 -14.62
C TYR A 94 15.45 -5.94 -15.34
N ASN A 95 14.26 -5.42 -15.65
CA ASN A 95 14.09 -4.13 -16.31
C ASN A 95 13.27 -3.20 -15.41
N ASP A 96 13.68 -1.93 -15.34
CA ASP A 96 13.07 -0.91 -14.48
C ASP A 96 11.64 -0.52 -14.90
N MET A 97 11.22 -0.80 -16.14
CA MET A 97 9.83 -0.62 -16.57
C MET A 97 8.84 -1.56 -15.87
N ALA A 98 9.31 -2.50 -15.02
CA ALA A 98 8.44 -3.24 -14.09
C ALA A 98 7.84 -2.32 -13.02
N PHE A 99 8.46 -1.18 -12.73
CA PHE A 99 8.10 -0.22 -11.67
C PHE A 99 7.33 0.98 -12.24
N PHE A 100 6.21 1.34 -11.63
CA PHE A 100 5.32 2.40 -12.08
C PHE A 100 5.84 3.81 -11.71
N PRO A 101 5.45 4.86 -12.48
CA PRO A 101 6.14 6.14 -12.47
C PRO A 101 5.80 7.07 -11.30
N LEU A 102 4.64 6.94 -10.64
CA LEU A 102 4.18 7.98 -9.71
C LEU A 102 5.06 8.09 -8.45
N TYR A 103 5.51 6.96 -7.90
CA TYR A 103 6.35 6.97 -6.71
C TYR A 103 7.74 7.57 -6.97
N PRO A 104 8.51 7.16 -8.01
CA PRO A 104 9.78 7.80 -8.32
C PRO A 104 9.61 9.27 -8.74
N ALA A 105 8.51 9.65 -9.39
CA ALA A 105 8.22 11.05 -9.70
C ALA A 105 8.01 11.87 -8.42
N LEU A 106 7.26 11.35 -7.44
CA LEU A 106 7.09 12.00 -6.13
C LEU A 106 8.43 12.12 -5.39
N GLN A 107 9.25 11.07 -5.40
CA GLN A 107 10.58 11.05 -4.80
C GLN A 107 11.47 12.14 -5.43
N ARG A 108 11.50 12.22 -6.77
CA ARG A 108 12.25 13.26 -7.51
C ARG A 108 11.74 14.66 -7.19
N THR A 109 10.42 14.87 -7.17
CA THR A 109 9.83 16.17 -6.83
C THR A 109 10.21 16.60 -5.41
N LEU A 110 10.18 15.69 -4.44
CA LEU A 110 10.61 16.02 -3.08
C LEU A 110 12.11 16.36 -3.02
N ALA A 111 12.95 15.67 -3.80
CA ALA A 111 14.38 15.97 -3.86
C ALA A 111 14.69 17.35 -4.49
N THR A 112 13.85 17.85 -5.39
CA THR A 112 14.00 19.21 -5.93
C THR A 112 13.54 20.30 -4.96
N LEU A 113 12.58 19.98 -4.08
CA LEU A 113 12.04 20.93 -3.09
C LEU A 113 12.86 20.99 -1.80
N ILE A 114 13.46 19.87 -1.42
CA ILE A 114 14.21 19.72 -0.17
C ILE A 114 15.58 19.11 -0.54
N PRO A 115 16.71 19.77 -0.26
CA PRO A 115 18.04 19.30 -0.65
C PRO A 115 18.49 18.12 0.24
N LEU A 116 17.80 17.00 0.16
CA LEU A 116 18.09 15.75 0.85
C LEU A 116 18.58 14.69 -0.14
N HIS A 117 19.34 13.73 0.38
CA HIS A 117 19.75 12.57 -0.41
C HIS A 117 18.53 11.81 -0.95
N MET A 118 18.61 11.31 -2.19
CA MET A 118 17.47 10.67 -2.87
C MET A 118 16.85 9.52 -2.05
N THR A 119 17.66 8.71 -1.40
CA THR A 119 17.20 7.65 -0.50
C THR A 119 16.30 8.18 0.62
N VAL A 120 16.69 9.33 1.22
CA VAL A 120 15.92 9.96 2.31
C VAL A 120 14.61 10.53 1.79
N THR A 121 14.60 11.13 0.59
CA THR A 121 13.35 11.63 -0.02
C THR A 121 12.40 10.49 -0.34
N GLY A 122 12.90 9.31 -0.73
CA GLY A 122 12.09 8.10 -0.85
C GLY A 122 11.43 7.70 0.46
N LEU A 123 12.19 7.65 1.56
CA LEU A 123 11.63 7.35 2.88
C LEU A 123 10.58 8.39 3.31
N VAL A 124 10.85 9.68 3.09
CA VAL A 124 9.88 10.76 3.40
C VAL A 124 8.60 10.58 2.58
N ALA A 125 8.72 10.27 1.27
CA ALA A 125 7.58 10.01 0.41
C ALA A 125 6.74 8.83 0.91
N ALA A 126 7.40 7.72 1.30
CA ALA A 126 6.73 6.54 1.85
C ALA A 126 6.01 6.85 3.16
N TRP A 127 6.64 7.57 4.09
CA TRP A 127 6.06 7.88 5.39
C TRP A 127 4.89 8.85 5.28
N LEU A 128 5.00 9.91 4.48
CA LEU A 128 3.87 10.81 4.21
C LEU A 128 2.70 10.04 3.59
N SER A 129 2.99 9.14 2.65
CA SER A 129 1.99 8.28 2.03
C SER A 129 1.37 7.31 3.05
N ALA A 130 2.14 6.75 3.96
CA ALA A 130 1.66 5.84 5.00
C ALA A 130 0.71 6.54 5.99
N PHE A 131 1.03 7.76 6.41
CA PHE A 131 0.11 8.57 7.23
C PHE A 131 -1.17 8.94 6.46
N ALA A 132 -1.06 9.29 5.18
CA ALA A 132 -2.21 9.55 4.33
C ALA A 132 -3.07 8.29 4.13
N ALA A 133 -2.45 7.10 4.02
CA ALA A 133 -3.12 5.81 3.96
C ALA A 133 -3.85 5.51 5.27
N ALA A 134 -3.19 5.61 6.41
CA ALA A 134 -3.80 5.39 7.73
C ALA A 134 -5.01 6.30 7.96
N TRP A 135 -4.94 7.57 7.53
CA TRP A 135 -6.08 8.48 7.60
C TRP A 135 -7.22 8.06 6.66
N GLY A 136 -6.90 7.69 5.42
CA GLY A 136 -7.90 7.21 4.44
C GLY A 136 -8.57 5.91 4.91
N ILE A 137 -7.80 4.95 5.45
CA ILE A 137 -8.29 3.70 6.04
C ILE A 137 -9.23 3.98 7.21
N TYR A 138 -8.83 4.90 8.12
CA TYR A 138 -9.69 5.38 9.20
C TYR A 138 -11.01 5.95 8.64
N ALA A 139 -10.94 6.82 7.62
CA ALA A 139 -12.13 7.47 7.05
C ALA A 139 -13.09 6.45 6.40
N VAL A 140 -12.57 5.43 5.72
CA VAL A 140 -13.37 4.33 5.18
C VAL A 140 -14.03 3.54 6.32
N GLY A 141 -13.26 3.12 7.33
CA GLY A 141 -13.78 2.39 8.48
C GLY A 141 -14.81 3.19 9.28
N GLU A 142 -14.57 4.50 9.50
CA GLU A 142 -15.52 5.41 10.17
C GLU A 142 -16.83 5.54 9.36
N SER A 143 -16.73 5.66 8.04
CA SER A 143 -17.91 5.81 7.18
C SER A 143 -18.78 4.56 7.10
N LEU A 144 -18.20 3.38 7.27
CA LEU A 144 -18.90 2.11 7.18
C LEU A 144 -19.45 1.63 8.54
N HIS A 145 -18.66 1.72 9.60
CA HIS A 145 -18.94 1.09 10.89
C HIS A 145 -18.64 1.98 12.11
N GLY A 146 -18.43 3.27 11.90
CA GLY A 146 -18.24 4.26 12.94
C GLY A 146 -16.78 4.39 13.43
N ARG A 147 -16.57 5.40 14.28
CA ARG A 147 -15.25 5.91 14.68
C ARG A 147 -14.33 4.87 15.31
N ARG A 148 -14.85 4.02 16.20
CA ARG A 148 -14.04 2.99 16.88
C ARG A 148 -13.49 1.98 15.88
N THR A 149 -14.33 1.51 14.96
CA THR A 149 -13.91 0.58 13.90
C THR A 149 -12.87 1.21 13.00
N GLY A 150 -13.02 2.51 12.62
CA GLY A 150 -12.02 3.21 11.83
C GLY A 150 -10.65 3.30 12.53
N ILE A 151 -10.63 3.58 13.84
CA ILE A 151 -9.39 3.63 14.64
C ILE A 151 -8.71 2.26 14.65
N VAL A 152 -9.46 1.20 14.97
CA VAL A 152 -8.92 -0.16 15.04
C VAL A 152 -8.44 -0.64 13.66
N LEU A 153 -9.18 -0.32 12.59
CA LEU A 153 -8.81 -0.69 11.22
C LEU A 153 -7.46 -0.07 10.80
N ALA A 154 -7.27 1.22 11.07
CA ALA A 154 -6.01 1.91 10.77
C ALA A 154 -4.84 1.36 11.61
N LEU A 155 -5.08 1.03 12.89
CA LEU A 155 -4.07 0.41 13.73
C LEU A 155 -3.73 -1.02 13.26
N LEU A 156 -4.73 -1.85 12.93
CA LEU A 156 -4.51 -3.20 12.40
C LEU A 156 -3.65 -3.17 11.15
N TRP A 157 -3.89 -2.23 10.23
CA TRP A 157 -3.04 -2.06 9.05
C TRP A 157 -1.59 -1.81 9.44
N GLY A 158 -1.32 -0.91 10.38
CA GLY A 158 0.03 -0.58 10.85
C GLY A 158 0.70 -1.65 11.71
N ILE A 159 0.04 -2.73 12.11
CA ILE A 159 0.61 -3.84 12.89
C ILE A 159 0.51 -5.20 12.19
N LEU A 160 0.28 -5.21 10.88
CA LEU A 160 0.38 -6.44 10.08
C LEU A 160 1.82 -7.00 10.12
N PRO A 161 2.03 -8.30 9.94
CA PRO A 161 3.38 -8.88 9.94
C PRO A 161 4.36 -8.20 8.99
N HIS A 162 3.88 -7.78 7.81
CA HIS A 162 4.68 -7.06 6.80
C HIS A 162 4.53 -5.53 6.84
N ALA A 163 4.00 -4.97 7.93
CA ALA A 163 3.86 -3.52 8.07
C ALA A 163 5.21 -2.77 8.06
N VAL A 164 6.34 -3.46 8.23
CA VAL A 164 7.67 -2.87 8.03
C VAL A 164 7.84 -2.26 6.65
N VAL A 165 7.19 -2.82 5.61
CA VAL A 165 7.18 -2.30 4.23
C VAL A 165 6.61 -0.89 4.15
N GLU A 166 5.69 -0.51 5.04
CA GLU A 166 5.14 0.84 5.12
C GLU A 166 6.18 1.90 5.48
N THR A 167 7.29 1.48 6.09
CA THR A 167 8.41 2.35 6.48
C THR A 167 9.57 2.32 5.49
N MET A 168 9.54 1.43 4.49
CA MET A 168 10.53 1.35 3.42
C MET A 168 10.23 2.36 2.30
N ALA A 169 11.25 2.73 1.52
CA ALA A 169 11.09 3.60 0.34
C ALA A 169 10.39 2.84 -0.81
N TYR A 170 9.16 2.40 -0.56
CA TYR A 170 8.33 1.57 -1.43
C TYR A 170 7.02 2.26 -1.79
N SER A 171 6.38 1.83 -2.86
CA SER A 171 5.15 2.46 -3.38
C SER A 171 3.85 1.92 -2.78
N GLU A 172 3.90 0.89 -1.91
CA GLU A 172 2.71 0.27 -1.29
C GLU A 172 1.88 1.25 -0.48
N SER A 173 2.54 2.07 0.34
CA SER A 173 1.87 3.09 1.14
C SER A 173 1.17 4.14 0.28
N LEU A 174 1.82 4.58 -0.83
CA LEU A 174 1.23 5.54 -1.77
C LEU A 174 0.00 4.94 -2.47
N MET A 175 0.11 3.71 -2.98
CA MET A 175 -1.02 3.01 -3.58
C MET A 175 -2.17 2.86 -2.58
N THR A 176 -1.87 2.45 -1.35
CA THR A 176 -2.89 2.28 -0.30
C THR A 176 -3.57 3.60 0.04
N ALA A 177 -2.83 4.69 0.14
CA ALA A 177 -3.37 6.02 0.39
C ALA A 177 -4.36 6.43 -0.71
N LEU A 178 -3.93 6.38 -1.97
CA LEU A 178 -4.74 6.75 -3.10
C LEU A 178 -6.00 5.87 -3.23
N SER A 179 -5.85 4.56 -3.01
CA SER A 179 -6.97 3.61 -3.04
C SER A 179 -7.96 3.85 -1.89
N ALA A 180 -7.49 4.08 -0.66
CA ALA A 180 -8.35 4.33 0.49
C ALA A 180 -9.16 5.62 0.32
N TRP A 181 -8.52 6.70 -0.13
CA TRP A 181 -9.20 7.95 -0.40
C TRP A 181 -10.12 7.87 -1.62
N SER A 182 -9.79 7.08 -2.66
CA SER A 182 -10.69 6.81 -3.78
C SER A 182 -11.93 6.05 -3.33
N LEU A 183 -11.78 5.00 -2.52
CA LEU A 183 -12.92 4.25 -1.95
C LEU A 183 -13.78 5.15 -1.04
N TYR A 184 -13.16 5.98 -0.20
CA TYR A 184 -13.89 6.96 0.60
C TYR A 184 -14.67 7.95 -0.26
N ALA A 185 -14.08 8.42 -1.37
CA ALA A 185 -14.74 9.29 -2.33
C ALA A 185 -15.92 8.59 -3.02
N VAL A 186 -15.81 7.32 -3.35
CA VAL A 186 -16.93 6.48 -3.84
C VAL A 186 -18.05 6.41 -2.81
N LEU A 187 -17.71 6.05 -1.56
CA LEU A 187 -18.69 5.91 -0.46
C LEU A 187 -19.41 7.21 -0.16
N THR A 188 -18.75 8.35 -0.34
CA THR A 188 -19.31 9.70 -0.12
C THR A 188 -19.81 10.37 -1.42
N ARG A 189 -19.90 9.62 -2.53
CA ARG A 189 -20.38 10.09 -3.85
C ARG A 189 -19.59 11.28 -4.42
N ARG A 190 -18.32 11.41 -4.08
CA ARG A 190 -17.42 12.44 -4.62
C ARG A 190 -16.73 11.91 -5.89
N TRP A 191 -17.51 11.75 -6.95
CA TRP A 191 -17.14 11.01 -8.13
C TRP A 191 -15.83 11.45 -8.79
N LEU A 192 -15.63 12.76 -9.02
CA LEU A 192 -14.41 13.25 -9.66
C LEU A 192 -13.15 12.90 -8.84
N TRP A 193 -13.23 13.03 -7.51
CA TRP A 193 -12.14 12.62 -6.64
C TRP A 193 -11.89 11.10 -6.68
N ALA A 194 -12.98 10.32 -6.75
CA ALA A 194 -12.84 8.85 -6.86
C ALA A 194 -12.08 8.46 -8.13
N GLY A 195 -12.46 9.02 -9.29
CA GLY A 195 -11.77 8.74 -10.56
C GLY A 195 -10.35 9.27 -10.61
N ALA A 196 -10.10 10.51 -10.16
CA ALA A 196 -8.77 11.11 -10.16
C ALA A 196 -7.78 10.36 -9.25
N LEU A 197 -8.22 9.96 -8.05
CA LEU A 197 -7.40 9.19 -7.12
C LEU A 197 -7.14 7.76 -7.64
N ALA A 198 -8.12 7.13 -8.31
CA ALA A 198 -7.93 5.83 -8.94
C ALA A 198 -6.95 5.91 -10.13
N LEU A 199 -7.00 6.99 -10.94
CA LEU A 199 -6.03 7.26 -11.99
C LEU A 199 -4.61 7.33 -11.41
N LEU A 200 -4.42 8.14 -10.36
CA LEU A 200 -3.12 8.27 -9.70
C LEU A 200 -2.66 6.94 -9.08
N ALA A 201 -3.56 6.20 -8.44
CA ALA A 201 -3.24 4.86 -7.93
C ALA A 201 -2.77 3.95 -9.07
N GLY A 202 -3.42 4.00 -10.23
CA GLY A 202 -3.05 3.27 -11.44
C GLY A 202 -1.63 3.57 -11.95
N LEU A 203 -1.03 4.68 -11.55
CA LEU A 203 0.35 5.05 -11.86
C LEU A 203 1.35 4.61 -10.77
N THR A 204 0.92 3.86 -9.75
CA THR A 204 1.80 3.43 -8.64
C THR A 204 2.28 1.99 -8.76
N ARG A 205 1.37 1.06 -9.12
CA ARG A 205 1.62 -0.39 -9.12
C ARG A 205 0.64 -1.14 -10.02
N PRO A 206 0.99 -2.36 -10.51
CA PRO A 206 0.10 -3.14 -11.37
C PRO A 206 -1.20 -3.57 -10.66
N ASN A 207 -1.16 -3.86 -9.37
CA ASN A 207 -2.34 -4.28 -8.59
C ASN A 207 -3.32 -3.12 -8.29
N ALA A 208 -2.97 -1.88 -8.60
CA ALA A 208 -3.88 -0.73 -8.50
C ALA A 208 -5.07 -0.79 -9.48
N VAL A 209 -5.06 -1.71 -10.45
CA VAL A 209 -6.26 -2.01 -11.27
C VAL A 209 -7.48 -2.36 -10.38
N ALA A 210 -7.26 -2.85 -9.17
CA ALA A 210 -8.32 -3.17 -8.22
C ALA A 210 -9.16 -1.95 -7.83
N VAL A 211 -8.57 -0.79 -7.59
CA VAL A 211 -9.33 0.43 -7.27
C VAL A 211 -10.04 0.98 -8.51
N ALA A 212 -9.47 0.85 -9.69
CA ALA A 212 -10.17 1.20 -10.93
C ALA A 212 -11.43 0.35 -11.11
N MET A 213 -11.33 -0.98 -10.90
CA MET A 213 -12.48 -1.89 -10.95
C MET A 213 -13.54 -1.54 -9.91
N ALA A 214 -13.14 -1.14 -8.70
CA ALA A 214 -14.07 -0.70 -7.65
C ALA A 214 -14.83 0.58 -8.05
N VAL A 215 -14.14 1.56 -8.63
CA VAL A 215 -14.77 2.80 -9.12
C VAL A 215 -15.71 2.52 -10.28
N LEU A 216 -15.31 1.68 -11.24
CA LEU A 216 -16.17 1.26 -12.37
C LEU A 216 -17.43 0.53 -11.86
N CYS A 217 -17.27 -0.38 -10.91
CA CYS A 217 -18.41 -1.05 -10.26
C CYS A 217 -19.36 -0.05 -9.60
N ALA A 218 -18.83 0.90 -8.82
CA ALA A 218 -19.62 1.93 -8.16
C ALA A 218 -20.39 2.80 -9.16
N ALA A 219 -19.71 3.26 -10.21
CA ALA A 219 -20.30 4.06 -11.28
C ALA A 219 -21.40 3.27 -12.00
N GLY A 220 -21.14 2.02 -12.38
CA GLY A 220 -22.14 1.14 -13.01
C GLY A 220 -23.39 0.91 -12.15
N LEU A 221 -23.21 0.72 -10.84
CA LEU A 221 -24.32 0.59 -9.90
C LEU A 221 -25.13 1.90 -9.80
N ALA A 222 -24.48 3.06 -9.71
CA ALA A 222 -25.15 4.35 -9.67
C ALA A 222 -25.96 4.60 -10.93
N LEU A 223 -25.37 4.37 -12.11
CA LEU A 223 -26.02 4.55 -13.39
C LEU A 223 -27.23 3.61 -13.60
N ARG A 224 -27.20 2.40 -13.01
CA ARG A 224 -28.34 1.47 -13.06
C ARG A 224 -29.48 1.86 -12.12
N ARG A 225 -29.16 2.44 -10.96
CA ARG A 225 -30.15 2.72 -9.90
C ARG A 225 -31.04 3.93 -10.18
N SER A 226 -30.55 4.96 -10.88
CA SER A 226 -31.25 6.22 -11.00
C SER A 226 -31.09 6.88 -12.38
N ARG A 227 -32.24 7.35 -12.95
CA ARG A 227 -32.21 8.18 -14.16
C ARG A 227 -31.49 9.52 -13.93
N ARG A 228 -31.55 10.06 -12.71
CA ARG A 228 -30.80 11.27 -12.33
C ARG A 228 -29.31 11.05 -12.38
N ASP A 229 -28.84 9.94 -11.87
CA ASP A 229 -27.41 9.59 -11.89
C ASP A 229 -26.88 9.39 -13.32
N ARG A 230 -27.72 8.90 -14.24
CA ARG A 230 -27.33 8.78 -15.67
C ARG A 230 -27.04 10.13 -16.33
N ARG A 231 -27.62 11.22 -15.83
CA ARG A 231 -27.39 12.57 -16.33
C ARG A 231 -26.24 13.29 -15.63
N ASP A 232 -25.71 12.73 -14.54
CA ASP A 232 -24.57 13.31 -13.84
C ASP A 232 -23.26 12.92 -14.58
N TRP A 233 -22.74 13.86 -15.36
CA TRP A 233 -21.48 13.70 -16.11
C TRP A 233 -20.29 13.31 -15.22
N ARG A 234 -20.31 13.65 -13.93
CA ARG A 234 -19.21 13.35 -12.97
C ARG A 234 -19.05 11.85 -12.77
N ILE A 235 -20.12 11.07 -12.84
CA ILE A 235 -20.08 9.60 -12.74
C ILE A 235 -19.39 9.03 -13.98
N TRP A 236 -19.73 9.51 -15.17
CA TRP A 236 -19.11 9.11 -16.42
C TRP A 236 -17.65 9.51 -16.48
N ALA A 237 -17.30 10.73 -16.06
CA ALA A 237 -15.93 11.21 -15.96
C ALA A 237 -15.10 10.35 -14.98
N SER A 238 -15.68 9.98 -13.83
CA SER A 238 -15.04 9.10 -12.87
C SER A 238 -14.75 7.72 -13.45
N ALA A 239 -15.71 7.14 -14.16
CA ALA A 239 -15.56 5.85 -14.81
C ALA A 239 -14.50 5.89 -15.92
N ALA A 240 -14.43 6.98 -16.67
CA ALA A 240 -13.40 7.15 -17.71
C ALA A 240 -12.01 7.36 -17.11
N LEU A 241 -11.88 8.19 -16.07
CA LEU A 241 -10.60 8.51 -15.44
C LEU A 241 -9.96 7.31 -14.73
N ALA A 242 -10.77 6.50 -14.04
CA ALA A 242 -10.27 5.47 -13.15
C ALA A 242 -9.27 4.49 -13.79
N PRO A 243 -9.46 3.95 -15.01
CA PRO A 243 -8.52 3.03 -15.62
C PRO A 243 -7.33 3.72 -16.32
N LEU A 244 -7.41 5.05 -16.60
CA LEU A 244 -6.46 5.72 -17.49
C LEU A 244 -5.01 5.69 -16.98
N GLY A 245 -4.77 5.80 -15.67
CA GLY A 245 -3.41 5.76 -15.14
C GLY A 245 -2.75 4.40 -15.41
N TRP A 246 -3.46 3.32 -15.14
CA TRP A 246 -2.98 1.95 -15.34
C TRP A 246 -2.80 1.64 -16.84
N LEU A 247 -3.84 1.88 -17.63
CA LEU A 247 -3.80 1.66 -19.07
C LEU A 247 -2.74 2.54 -19.77
N GLY A 248 -2.63 3.81 -19.36
CA GLY A 248 -1.64 4.74 -19.88
C GLY A 248 -0.22 4.25 -19.69
N TYR A 249 0.12 3.76 -18.48
CA TYR A 249 1.44 3.20 -18.23
C TYR A 249 1.70 1.92 -19.03
N LEU A 250 0.76 1.00 -19.07
CA LEU A 250 0.90 -0.23 -19.86
C LEU A 250 1.08 0.08 -21.34
N SER A 251 0.32 1.04 -21.88
CA SER A 251 0.43 1.48 -23.27
C SER A 251 1.80 2.11 -23.56
N TRP A 252 2.29 2.94 -22.64
CA TRP A 252 3.62 3.53 -22.74
C TRP A 252 4.74 2.47 -22.72
N VAL A 253 4.68 1.49 -21.82
CA VAL A 253 5.63 0.35 -21.82
C VAL A 253 5.49 -0.46 -23.10
N GLY A 254 4.26 -0.73 -23.54
CA GLY A 254 3.99 -1.48 -24.77
C GLY A 254 4.62 -0.82 -26.00
N SER A 255 4.56 0.51 -26.13
CA SER A 255 5.18 1.25 -27.23
C SER A 255 6.71 1.15 -27.22
N ARG A 256 7.34 0.92 -26.07
CA ARG A 256 8.80 0.80 -25.92
C ARG A 256 9.32 -0.64 -25.95
N SER A 257 8.47 -1.62 -25.70
CA SER A 257 8.85 -3.04 -25.60
C SER A 257 8.26 -3.93 -26.70
N GLY A 258 7.85 -3.33 -27.81
CA GLY A 258 7.47 -4.05 -29.03
C GLY A 258 6.08 -4.69 -29.00
N GLY A 259 5.11 -4.05 -28.33
CA GLY A 259 3.69 -4.42 -28.46
C GLY A 259 2.87 -4.28 -27.18
N PRO A 260 1.53 -4.39 -27.28
CA PRO A 260 0.60 -4.07 -26.17
C PRO A 260 0.78 -4.96 -24.93
N LEU A 261 1.38 -6.14 -25.07
CA LEU A 261 1.69 -7.04 -23.97
C LEU A 261 3.11 -6.86 -23.41
N GLY A 262 3.82 -5.81 -23.84
CA GLY A 262 5.22 -5.54 -23.45
C GLY A 262 5.46 -5.49 -21.96
N TYR A 263 4.56 -4.88 -21.20
CA TYR A 263 4.64 -4.87 -19.73
C TYR A 263 4.65 -6.29 -19.13
N PHE A 264 3.79 -7.16 -19.61
CA PHE A 264 3.72 -8.55 -19.13
C PHE A 264 4.95 -9.37 -19.54
N LYS A 265 5.57 -9.09 -20.70
CA LYS A 265 6.86 -9.69 -21.10
C LYS A 265 7.98 -9.24 -20.14
N ILE A 266 8.01 -7.97 -19.75
CA ILE A 266 8.95 -7.46 -18.74
C ILE A 266 8.75 -8.20 -17.41
N GLN A 267 7.52 -8.37 -16.94
CA GLN A 267 7.22 -9.13 -15.72
C GLN A 267 7.68 -10.61 -15.83
N GLN A 268 7.55 -11.22 -16.99
CA GLN A 268 8.10 -12.57 -17.24
C GLN A 268 9.62 -12.58 -17.13
N GLY A 269 10.31 -11.53 -17.57
CA GLY A 269 11.75 -11.35 -17.36
C GLY A 269 12.14 -11.37 -15.87
N TRP A 270 11.28 -10.84 -14.98
CA TRP A 270 11.39 -10.96 -13.53
C TRP A 270 10.97 -12.33 -13.00
N GLY A 271 10.48 -13.22 -13.87
CA GLY A 271 9.98 -14.55 -13.56
C GLY A 271 8.53 -14.55 -13.04
N SER A 272 7.85 -13.42 -13.05
CA SER A 272 6.46 -13.31 -12.62
C SER A 272 5.51 -13.43 -13.81
N ARG A 273 4.49 -14.27 -13.67
CA ARG A 273 3.38 -14.40 -14.62
C ARG A 273 2.09 -14.68 -13.86
N PHE A 274 0.97 -14.38 -14.47
CA PHE A 274 -0.33 -14.73 -13.92
C PHE A 274 -0.72 -16.13 -14.39
N ASP A 275 -0.83 -17.09 -13.48
CA ASP A 275 -1.11 -18.50 -13.77
C ASP A 275 -2.32 -19.05 -13.00
N PHE A 276 -3.22 -18.15 -12.59
CA PHE A 276 -4.45 -18.47 -11.86
C PHE A 276 -4.22 -19.23 -10.53
N GLY A 277 -3.04 -19.09 -9.93
CA GLY A 277 -2.72 -19.67 -8.62
C GLY A 277 -2.16 -21.11 -8.69
N VAL A 278 -1.90 -21.64 -9.87
CA VAL A 278 -1.31 -22.98 -10.01
C VAL A 278 0.05 -23.08 -9.33
N SER A 279 0.90 -22.06 -9.54
CA SER A 279 2.22 -22.00 -8.86
C SER A 279 2.08 -21.81 -7.36
N GLU A 280 1.07 -21.06 -6.91
CA GLU A 280 0.80 -20.88 -5.46
C GLU A 280 0.44 -22.20 -4.81
N LEU A 281 -0.45 -22.98 -5.40
CA LEU A 281 -0.85 -24.31 -4.89
C LEU A 281 0.36 -25.27 -4.82
N ARG A 282 1.22 -25.27 -5.85
CA ARG A 282 2.45 -26.09 -5.85
C ARG A 282 3.40 -25.65 -4.75
N PHE A 283 3.58 -24.33 -4.58
CA PHE A 283 4.42 -23.78 -3.53
C PHE A 283 3.89 -24.15 -2.14
N LEU A 284 2.60 -23.94 -1.88
CA LEU A 284 1.97 -24.31 -0.61
C LEU A 284 2.12 -25.81 -0.33
N LYS A 285 1.89 -26.67 -1.35
CA LYS A 285 2.16 -28.11 -1.20
C LYS A 285 3.61 -28.34 -0.80
N GLY A 286 4.59 -27.76 -1.48
CA GLY A 286 6.03 -27.92 -1.17
C GLY A 286 6.36 -27.50 0.26
N VAL A 287 5.86 -26.34 0.73
CA VAL A 287 6.09 -25.83 2.10
C VAL A 287 5.70 -26.88 3.18
N PHE A 288 4.65 -27.68 2.93
CA PHE A 288 4.15 -28.66 3.90
C PHE A 288 4.62 -30.09 3.66
N THR A 289 5.13 -30.42 2.45
CA THR A 289 5.51 -31.80 2.10
C THR A 289 6.99 -32.02 1.88
N ASP A 290 7.76 -30.96 1.60
CA ASP A 290 9.21 -31.04 1.41
C ASP A 290 9.89 -31.14 2.79
N ARG A 291 10.60 -32.27 3.04
CA ARG A 291 11.26 -32.55 4.30
C ARG A 291 12.79 -32.35 4.23
N ASP A 292 13.34 -32.32 3.02
CA ASP A 292 14.79 -32.31 2.82
C ASP A 292 15.39 -30.91 2.97
N THR A 293 14.61 -29.87 2.66
CA THR A 293 15.01 -28.48 2.84
C THR A 293 13.91 -27.71 3.57
N PRO A 294 14.00 -27.56 4.90
CA PRO A 294 12.99 -26.81 5.64
C PRO A 294 12.89 -25.38 5.08
N PRO A 295 11.69 -24.93 4.70
CA PRO A 295 11.50 -23.59 4.15
C PRO A 295 11.88 -22.50 5.16
N HIS A 296 12.42 -21.39 4.67
CA HIS A 296 12.66 -20.22 5.52
C HIS A 296 11.35 -19.73 6.19
N LEU A 297 11.45 -19.18 7.39
CA LEU A 297 10.30 -18.63 8.14
C LEU A 297 9.43 -17.67 7.29
N ALA A 298 10.05 -16.93 6.35
CA ALA A 298 9.35 -16.03 5.44
C ALA A 298 8.31 -16.76 4.55
N TYR A 299 8.56 -18.02 4.17
CA TYR A 299 7.63 -18.80 3.37
C TYR A 299 6.44 -19.30 4.19
N TYR A 300 6.68 -19.76 5.43
CA TYR A 300 5.60 -20.10 6.35
C TYR A 300 4.71 -18.90 6.68
N MET A 301 5.33 -17.73 6.89
CA MET A 301 4.59 -16.50 7.12
C MET A 301 3.79 -16.10 5.87
N GLY A 302 4.39 -16.22 4.67
CA GLY A 302 3.70 -15.98 3.40
C GLY A 302 2.46 -16.85 3.27
N ALA A 303 2.59 -18.17 3.50
CA ALA A 303 1.47 -19.10 3.47
C ALA A 303 0.40 -18.74 4.52
N ALA A 304 0.80 -18.47 5.76
CA ALA A 304 -0.13 -18.09 6.84
C ALA A 304 -0.93 -16.84 6.49
N VAL A 305 -0.29 -15.81 5.93
CA VAL A 305 -0.97 -14.56 5.54
C VAL A 305 -1.89 -14.78 4.34
N VAL A 306 -1.53 -15.63 3.37
CA VAL A 306 -2.42 -16.00 2.25
C VAL A 306 -3.67 -16.70 2.78
N PHE A 307 -3.53 -17.70 3.66
CA PHE A 307 -4.68 -18.36 4.27
C PHE A 307 -5.53 -17.40 5.13
N ALA A 308 -4.89 -16.55 5.93
CA ALA A 308 -5.59 -15.54 6.71
C ALA A 308 -6.33 -14.53 5.81
N GLY A 309 -5.72 -14.14 4.69
CA GLY A 309 -6.33 -13.26 3.70
C GLY A 309 -7.57 -13.88 3.03
N LEU A 310 -7.51 -15.18 2.68
CA LEU A 310 -8.66 -15.92 2.16
C LEU A 310 -9.79 -16.04 3.20
N ALA A 311 -9.46 -16.39 4.43
CA ALA A 311 -10.44 -16.45 5.52
C ALA A 311 -11.06 -15.07 5.78
N ALA A 312 -10.24 -14.00 5.78
CA ALA A 312 -10.71 -12.64 5.93
C ALA A 312 -11.61 -12.19 4.77
N LEU A 313 -11.33 -12.65 3.54
CA LEU A 313 -12.19 -12.38 2.39
C LEU A 313 -13.56 -13.06 2.56
N VAL A 314 -13.59 -14.31 3.01
CA VAL A 314 -14.86 -15.03 3.30
C VAL A 314 -15.65 -14.26 4.37
N LEU A 315 -15.02 -13.86 5.47
CA LEU A 315 -15.66 -13.07 6.52
C LEU A 315 -16.17 -11.73 5.99
N LEU A 316 -15.40 -11.06 5.12
CA LEU A 316 -15.79 -9.80 4.49
C LEU A 316 -17.03 -9.99 3.59
N VAL A 317 -17.09 -11.08 2.81
CA VAL A 317 -18.27 -11.43 1.98
C VAL A 317 -19.51 -11.64 2.85
N LEU A 318 -19.36 -12.35 3.97
CA LEU A 318 -20.46 -12.59 4.92
C LEU A 318 -20.94 -11.31 5.60
N ASP A 319 -20.06 -10.34 5.82
CA ASP A 319 -20.36 -9.02 6.41
C ASP A 319 -21.09 -8.08 5.42
N ARG A 320 -21.16 -8.45 4.14
CA ARG A 320 -21.87 -7.75 3.05
C ARG A 320 -21.52 -6.26 2.94
N PRO A 321 -20.27 -5.87 2.83
CA PRO A 321 -19.91 -4.46 2.65
C PRO A 321 -20.44 -3.93 1.31
N PRO A 322 -20.42 -2.60 1.08
CA PRO A 322 -20.72 -2.05 -0.23
C PRO A 322 -19.92 -2.74 -1.34
N LEU A 323 -20.59 -3.11 -2.44
CA LEU A 323 -20.00 -3.90 -3.51
C LEU A 323 -18.64 -3.36 -4.06
N PRO A 324 -18.43 -2.03 -4.19
CA PRO A 324 -17.10 -1.51 -4.60
C PRO A 324 -15.94 -1.90 -3.65
N VAL A 325 -16.22 -1.96 -2.34
CA VAL A 325 -15.23 -2.38 -1.32
C VAL A 325 -14.91 -3.87 -1.48
N LEU A 326 -15.94 -4.66 -1.74
CA LEU A 326 -15.78 -6.10 -1.96
C LEU A 326 -15.03 -6.39 -3.27
N VAL A 327 -15.38 -5.71 -4.38
CA VAL A 327 -14.69 -5.83 -5.68
C VAL A 327 -13.21 -5.47 -5.54
N TYR A 328 -12.88 -4.37 -4.85
CA TYR A 328 -11.50 -4.00 -4.57
C TYR A 328 -10.72 -5.12 -3.88
N SER A 329 -11.31 -5.70 -2.83
CA SER A 329 -10.68 -6.75 -2.03
C SER A 329 -10.52 -8.05 -2.82
N ILE A 330 -11.55 -8.48 -3.56
CA ILE A 330 -11.51 -9.69 -4.39
C ILE A 330 -10.42 -9.58 -5.46
N VAL A 331 -10.34 -8.44 -6.16
CA VAL A 331 -9.35 -8.26 -7.22
C VAL A 331 -7.92 -8.28 -6.66
N LEU A 332 -7.67 -7.64 -5.51
CA LEU A 332 -6.36 -7.68 -4.88
C LEU A 332 -5.96 -9.09 -4.44
N VAL A 333 -6.87 -9.83 -3.82
CA VAL A 333 -6.62 -11.22 -3.42
C VAL A 333 -6.38 -12.10 -4.65
N ALA A 334 -7.20 -11.94 -5.71
CA ALA A 334 -7.03 -12.68 -6.96
C ALA A 334 -5.67 -12.42 -7.61
N ILE A 335 -5.20 -11.17 -7.62
CA ILE A 335 -3.88 -10.82 -8.15
C ILE A 335 -2.76 -11.39 -7.29
N ALA A 336 -2.88 -11.28 -5.96
CA ALA A 336 -1.87 -11.79 -5.04
C ALA A 336 -1.70 -13.32 -5.14
N ILE A 337 -2.80 -14.06 -5.23
CA ILE A 337 -2.79 -15.54 -5.32
C ILE A 337 -2.51 -15.99 -6.74
N GLY A 338 -3.10 -15.32 -7.74
CA GLY A 338 -2.99 -15.70 -9.16
C GLY A 338 -1.62 -15.48 -9.78
N GLY A 339 -0.76 -14.68 -9.15
CA GLY A 339 0.60 -14.44 -9.64
C GLY A 339 1.59 -15.51 -9.20
N SER A 340 2.45 -15.98 -10.11
CA SER A 340 3.55 -16.89 -9.81
C SER A 340 4.72 -16.16 -9.16
N LYS A 341 5.61 -16.90 -8.46
CA LYS A 341 6.81 -16.39 -7.76
C LYS A 341 6.55 -15.36 -6.65
N PHE A 342 7.61 -14.89 -6.04
CA PHE A 342 7.63 -13.93 -4.94
C PHE A 342 6.75 -14.34 -3.74
N TYR A 343 6.75 -15.64 -3.42
CA TYR A 343 5.86 -16.20 -2.37
C TYR A 343 6.07 -15.56 -1.00
N ALA A 344 7.30 -15.28 -0.60
CA ALA A 344 7.60 -14.55 0.63
C ALA A 344 7.06 -13.11 0.62
N CYS A 345 6.90 -12.50 -0.57
CA CYS A 345 6.40 -11.13 -0.74
C CYS A 345 4.87 -11.05 -0.89
N LYS A 346 4.14 -12.19 -0.94
CA LYS A 346 2.67 -12.18 -1.08
C LYS A 346 1.96 -11.34 -0.01
N PRO A 347 2.37 -11.40 1.26
CA PRO A 347 1.79 -10.54 2.29
C PRO A 347 1.92 -9.05 1.96
N ARG A 348 3.03 -8.62 1.36
CA ARG A 348 3.23 -7.24 0.92
C ARG A 348 2.23 -6.83 -0.17
N PHE A 349 1.92 -7.75 -1.10
CA PHE A 349 0.93 -7.49 -2.14
C PHE A 349 -0.51 -7.36 -1.60
N LEU A 350 -0.76 -7.91 -0.41
CA LEU A 350 -2.04 -7.80 0.29
C LEU A 350 -2.12 -6.57 1.23
N LEU A 351 -1.03 -5.83 1.47
CA LEU A 351 -1.06 -4.61 2.30
C LEU A 351 -2.13 -3.60 1.85
N PRO A 352 -2.32 -3.33 0.54
CA PRO A 352 -3.37 -2.42 0.11
C PRO A 352 -4.80 -2.96 0.33
N ALA A 353 -4.95 -4.27 0.56
CA ALA A 353 -6.26 -4.91 0.77
C ALA A 353 -6.78 -4.70 2.21
N PHE A 354 -6.60 -3.50 2.76
CA PHE A 354 -7.01 -3.15 4.11
C PHE A 354 -8.49 -3.47 4.44
N PRO A 355 -9.46 -3.49 3.50
CA PRO A 355 -10.82 -3.86 3.85
C PRO A 355 -10.97 -5.33 4.31
N LEU A 356 -10.01 -6.21 4.01
CA LEU A 356 -10.00 -7.57 4.53
C LEU A 356 -9.97 -7.60 6.07
N MET A 357 -9.44 -6.57 6.69
CA MET A 357 -9.39 -6.45 8.16
C MET A 357 -10.66 -5.87 8.77
N LEU A 358 -11.66 -5.44 7.97
CA LEU A 358 -12.92 -4.87 8.49
C LEU A 358 -13.62 -5.81 9.48
N PRO A 359 -13.84 -7.11 9.21
CA PRO A 359 -14.50 -8.00 10.15
C PRO A 359 -13.75 -8.08 11.50
N ALA A 360 -12.42 -8.17 11.47
CA ALA A 360 -11.60 -8.17 12.68
C ALA A 360 -11.67 -6.82 13.41
N ALA A 361 -11.65 -5.71 12.67
CA ALA A 361 -11.76 -4.37 13.25
C ALA A 361 -13.13 -4.16 13.93
N ILE A 362 -14.22 -4.65 13.35
CA ILE A 362 -15.57 -4.60 13.93
C ILE A 362 -15.62 -5.43 15.22
N ALA A 363 -15.10 -6.65 15.20
CA ALA A 363 -15.05 -7.52 16.35
C ALA A 363 -14.25 -6.90 17.51
N LEU A 364 -13.05 -6.37 17.22
CA LEU A 364 -12.20 -5.72 18.20
C LEU A 364 -12.79 -4.41 18.73
N ALA A 365 -13.47 -3.63 17.87
CA ALA A 365 -14.13 -2.39 18.31
C ALA A 365 -15.30 -2.65 19.29
N ARG A 366 -15.89 -3.86 19.25
CA ARG A 366 -16.95 -4.31 20.17
C ARG A 366 -16.41 -5.07 21.37
N ALA A 367 -15.17 -5.52 21.32
CA ALA A 367 -14.56 -6.31 22.38
C ALA A 367 -14.36 -5.50 23.67
N ARG A 368 -14.17 -6.22 24.79
CA ARG A 368 -13.86 -5.60 26.08
C ARG A 368 -12.54 -4.84 26.02
N PRO A 369 -12.42 -3.65 26.66
CA PRO A 369 -11.17 -2.85 26.61
C PRO A 369 -9.93 -3.64 27.04
N ARG A 370 -10.05 -4.54 28.01
CA ARG A 370 -8.94 -5.42 28.46
C ARG A 370 -8.45 -6.35 27.34
N THR A 371 -9.36 -6.92 26.55
CA THR A 371 -9.01 -7.80 25.42
C THR A 371 -8.22 -7.04 24.36
N THR A 372 -8.68 -5.86 23.98
CA THR A 372 -8.00 -5.04 22.96
C THR A 372 -6.66 -4.50 23.46
N ALA A 373 -6.59 -4.14 24.78
CA ALA A 373 -5.36 -3.65 25.40
C ALA A 373 -4.25 -4.72 25.51
N VAL A 374 -4.58 -6.00 25.47
CA VAL A 374 -3.61 -7.11 25.46
C VAL A 374 -3.33 -7.55 24.03
N LEU A 375 -4.37 -7.77 23.22
CA LEU A 375 -4.23 -8.39 21.89
C LEU A 375 -3.51 -7.48 20.89
N LEU A 376 -3.87 -6.19 20.83
CA LEU A 376 -3.27 -5.27 19.86
C LEU A 376 -1.77 -5.03 20.10
N PRO A 377 -1.28 -4.78 21.32
CA PRO A 377 0.15 -4.72 21.59
C PRO A 377 0.87 -6.05 21.31
N ALA A 378 0.27 -7.20 21.62
CA ALA A 378 0.86 -8.51 21.34
C ALA A 378 1.08 -8.68 19.82
N ILE A 379 0.07 -8.36 18.99
CA ILE A 379 0.20 -8.38 17.53
C ILE A 379 1.28 -7.39 17.08
N ALA A 380 1.34 -6.17 17.66
CA ALA A 380 2.34 -5.17 17.31
C ALA A 380 3.77 -5.66 17.61
N VAL A 381 3.99 -6.33 18.73
CA VAL A 381 5.30 -6.92 19.09
C VAL A 381 5.69 -8.02 18.09
N VAL A 382 4.78 -8.93 17.76
CA VAL A 382 5.02 -9.97 16.75
C VAL A 382 5.33 -9.36 15.39
N SER A 383 4.57 -8.35 14.97
CA SER A 383 4.80 -7.60 13.73
C SER A 383 6.18 -6.94 13.71
N ALA A 384 6.56 -6.27 14.79
CA ALA A 384 7.87 -5.61 14.92
C ALA A 384 9.02 -6.61 14.85
N ALA A 385 8.91 -7.73 15.57
CA ALA A 385 9.91 -8.80 15.57
C ALA A 385 10.05 -9.44 14.17
N TYR A 386 8.93 -9.78 13.53
CA TYR A 386 8.94 -10.35 12.18
C TYR A 386 9.45 -9.33 11.15
N GLY A 387 9.07 -8.05 11.26
CA GLY A 387 9.58 -6.99 10.40
C GLY A 387 11.11 -6.85 10.48
N ALA A 388 11.68 -6.89 11.68
CA ALA A 388 13.13 -6.90 11.87
C ALA A 388 13.79 -8.16 11.31
N TYR A 389 13.18 -9.34 11.53
CA TYR A 389 13.65 -10.60 10.91
C TYR A 389 13.67 -10.48 9.38
N SER A 390 12.60 -10.00 8.77
CA SER A 390 12.49 -9.91 7.31
C SER A 390 13.50 -8.94 6.68
N LEU A 391 13.91 -7.89 7.40
CA LEU A 391 14.89 -6.92 6.93
C LEU A 391 16.32 -7.43 7.01
N PHE A 392 16.68 -8.22 8.04
CA PHE A 392 18.07 -8.49 8.37
C PHE A 392 18.47 -9.97 8.27
N TYR A 393 17.52 -10.89 8.35
CA TYR A 393 17.78 -12.33 8.42
C TYR A 393 17.05 -13.16 7.35
N ALA A 394 16.03 -12.60 6.69
CA ALA A 394 15.41 -13.27 5.55
C ALA A 394 16.26 -13.05 4.28
N ASP A 395 16.52 -14.12 3.53
CA ASP A 395 17.23 -14.05 2.25
C ASP A 395 16.34 -13.55 1.10
N THR A 396 15.12 -13.15 1.42
CA THR A 396 14.09 -12.68 0.48
C THR A 396 13.71 -11.24 0.77
N ALA A 397 13.26 -10.51 -0.25
CA ALA A 397 12.64 -9.20 -0.05
C ALA A 397 11.42 -9.31 0.88
N PRO A 398 11.22 -8.34 1.80
CA PRO A 398 10.07 -8.31 2.69
C PRO A 398 8.76 -8.07 1.94
#